data_ccca175fdb799f7cc18bc48bb99f03fe
#
_entry.id   ccca175fdb799f7cc18bc48bb99f03fe
#
_cell.length_a   1.000
_cell.length_b   1.000
_cell.length_c   1.000
_cell.angle_alpha   90.00
_cell.angle_beta   90.00
_cell.angle_gamma   90.00
#
_symmetry.space_group_name_H-M   'P 1'
#
loop_
_entity.id
_entity.type
_entity.pdbx_description
1 polymer ?
#
loop_
_entity_poly.entity_id
_entity_poly.type
_entity_poly.pdbx_seq_one_letter_code
_entity_poly.pdbx_strand_id
1 'polypeptide(L)'
;LENFYDKERETAALLIDSLRFVSTGKVRTELENEILSGDRYQKPVAFYPIRSLDDFPSVIKAGGIESKPVAFKDFSPTEPLRVAPGSEALAANLLRTIAKAYPEAVMGPDSDLATLRTRRCRSIVLVEDYAGSGDQCLQYLQSWLANRTLRSWHSFGWVRFHVLLHSVAPKAHSFIKLLRPRDLKTFTALEVAPTVDDAGWTAEQMKRVKKLCHRRAANRELALGHKGSGGLLVMQHTVPDNLPMILWQTGGHTADGQPWRPFLPNRSIPPSLGFLASNSYAPPTDYPAAADRLDDGRVTATLAERVGPRQQEKFYVLGACIRGIRQTDRLAAEARASLQGIKRTVRTLQGWGYIDERLRPTDCGRRAFARHAALGSVLRIMSVAR
;
A
#
# COMPACT_ATOMS: atom_id res chain seq x y z
N LEU A 1 7.69 24.19 11.14
CA LEU A 1 6.37 24.86 11.42
C LEU A 1 6.38 26.35 11.14
N GLU A 2 7.52 26.95 10.77
CA GLU A 2 7.70 28.37 10.47
C GLU A 2 6.82 28.89 9.33
N ASN A 3 6.41 28.03 8.41
CA ASN A 3 5.51 28.37 7.30
C ASN A 3 4.11 28.83 7.75
N PHE A 4 3.72 28.55 9.01
CA PHE A 4 2.35 28.62 9.49
C PHE A 4 2.16 29.69 10.54
N TYR A 5 0.99 30.35 10.56
CA TYR A 5 0.58 31.18 11.67
C TYR A 5 0.46 30.36 12.97
N ASP A 6 0.64 30.98 14.13
CA ASP A 6 0.60 30.28 15.44
C ASP A 6 -0.65 29.42 15.59
N LYS A 7 -1.83 29.93 15.21
CA LYS A 7 -3.11 29.20 15.25
C LYS A 7 -3.20 28.01 14.28
N GLU A 8 -2.26 27.86 13.34
CA GLU A 8 -2.19 26.77 12.36
C GLU A 8 -1.17 25.72 12.74
N ARG A 9 -0.19 26.08 13.60
CA ARG A 9 0.96 25.21 13.92
C ARG A 9 0.55 23.87 14.51
N GLU A 10 -0.44 23.85 15.41
CA GLU A 10 -0.97 22.61 15.97
C GLU A 10 -1.54 21.69 14.87
N THR A 11 -2.31 22.25 13.95
CA THR A 11 -2.90 21.49 12.82
C THR A 11 -1.83 21.02 11.83
N ALA A 12 -0.80 21.82 11.58
CA ALA A 12 0.32 21.44 10.72
C ALA A 12 1.18 20.35 11.37
N ALA A 13 1.43 20.45 12.70
CA ALA A 13 2.11 19.41 13.45
C ALA A 13 1.36 18.07 13.39
N LEU A 14 0.03 18.10 13.60
CA LEU A 14 -0.82 16.90 13.48
C LEU A 14 -0.68 16.21 12.11
N LEU A 15 -0.63 16.99 11.03
CA LEU A 15 -0.41 16.45 9.69
C LEU A 15 0.98 15.81 9.55
N ILE A 16 2.02 16.51 10.01
CA ILE A 16 3.41 16.04 9.90
C ILE A 16 3.64 14.79 10.76
N ASP A 17 3.13 14.76 11.97
CA ASP A 17 3.27 13.63 12.90
C ASP A 17 2.55 12.37 12.40
N SER A 18 1.58 12.52 11.53
CA SER A 18 0.85 11.40 10.92
C SER A 18 1.53 10.81 9.69
N LEU A 19 2.64 11.39 9.24
CA LEU A 19 3.39 10.87 8.11
C LEU A 19 4.05 9.54 8.47
N ARG A 20 3.92 8.58 7.56
CA ARG A 20 4.55 7.28 7.63
C ARG A 20 5.71 7.21 6.66
N PHE A 21 6.90 6.92 7.16
CA PHE A 21 8.10 6.76 6.35
C PHE A 21 8.40 5.27 6.15
N VAL A 22 8.76 4.90 4.92
CA VAL A 22 9.12 3.52 4.56
C VAL A 22 10.48 3.52 3.86
N SER A 23 11.41 2.71 4.36
CA SER A 23 12.74 2.60 3.75
C SER A 23 12.70 1.81 2.44
N THR A 24 13.59 2.15 1.53
CA THR A 24 13.81 1.38 0.29
C THR A 24 14.14 -0.07 0.57
N GLY A 25 14.94 -0.32 1.60
CA GLY A 25 15.29 -1.68 2.04
C GLY A 25 14.08 -2.50 2.47
N LYS A 26 13.15 -1.90 3.24
CA LYS A 26 11.91 -2.56 3.64
C LYS A 26 11.04 -2.92 2.44
N VAL A 27 10.79 -1.94 1.54
CA VAL A 27 10.01 -2.18 0.31
C VAL A 27 10.60 -3.35 -0.47
N ARG A 28 11.91 -3.33 -0.70
CA ARG A 28 12.62 -4.36 -1.44
C ARG A 28 12.48 -5.73 -0.78
N THR A 29 12.78 -5.84 0.52
CA THR A 29 12.74 -7.11 1.26
C THR A 29 11.32 -7.68 1.32
N GLU A 30 10.31 -6.85 1.53
CA GLU A 30 8.93 -7.32 1.63
C GLU A 30 8.40 -7.79 0.27
N LEU A 31 8.70 -7.09 -0.84
CA LEU A 31 8.37 -7.54 -2.20
C LEU A 31 9.12 -8.84 -2.55
N GLU A 32 10.43 -8.92 -2.26
CA GLU A 32 11.22 -10.13 -2.50
C GLU A 32 10.66 -11.34 -1.76
N ASN A 33 10.36 -11.19 -0.48
CA ASN A 33 9.75 -12.24 0.33
C ASN A 33 8.41 -12.72 -0.24
N GLU A 34 7.55 -11.80 -0.72
CA GLU A 34 6.26 -12.17 -1.30
C GLU A 34 6.43 -12.88 -2.65
N ILE A 35 7.38 -12.45 -3.48
CA ILE A 35 7.72 -13.07 -4.77
C ILE A 35 8.26 -14.49 -4.56
N LEU A 36 9.13 -14.68 -3.57
CA LEU A 36 9.82 -15.95 -3.31
C LEU A 36 8.99 -16.92 -2.46
N SER A 37 8.02 -16.46 -1.68
CA SER A 37 7.13 -17.33 -0.87
C SER A 37 6.24 -18.29 -1.69
N GLY A 38 6.23 -18.19 -2.95
CA GLY A 38 6.20 -19.17 -4.05
C GLY A 38 4.90 -19.85 -4.41
N ASP A 39 3.92 -20.03 -3.53
CA ASP A 39 2.75 -20.87 -3.84
C ASP A 39 1.57 -20.13 -4.47
N ARG A 40 1.67 -18.81 -4.54
CA ARG A 40 0.59 -17.95 -5.06
C ARG A 40 0.52 -17.90 -6.57
N TYR A 41 1.66 -18.02 -7.24
CA TYR A 41 1.80 -17.89 -8.68
C TYR A 41 2.17 -19.24 -9.31
N GLN A 42 1.42 -19.65 -10.33
CA GLN A 42 1.78 -20.85 -11.11
C GLN A 42 3.08 -20.59 -11.86
N LYS A 43 4.04 -21.47 -11.69
CA LYS A 43 5.34 -21.41 -12.36
C LYS A 43 5.29 -22.09 -13.75
N PRO A 44 6.10 -21.66 -14.72
CA PRO A 44 7.01 -20.51 -14.69
C PRO A 44 6.26 -19.16 -14.62
N VAL A 45 6.81 -18.21 -13.85
CA VAL A 45 6.21 -16.88 -13.61
C VAL A 45 7.08 -15.77 -14.17
N ALA A 46 6.45 -14.77 -14.80
CA ALA A 46 7.11 -13.58 -15.31
C ALA A 46 6.70 -12.36 -14.49
N PHE A 47 7.68 -11.55 -14.09
CA PHE A 47 7.46 -10.34 -13.31
C PHE A 47 7.85 -9.11 -14.11
N TYR A 48 6.97 -8.10 -14.11
CA TYR A 48 7.21 -6.83 -14.78
C TYR A 48 6.88 -5.66 -13.85
N PRO A 49 7.68 -4.59 -13.84
CA PRO A 49 7.32 -3.37 -13.13
C PRO A 49 6.11 -2.74 -13.82
N ILE A 50 5.17 -2.20 -13.05
CA ILE A 50 4.15 -1.31 -13.59
C ILE A 50 4.85 0.00 -13.95
N ARG A 51 4.56 0.53 -15.14
CA ARG A 51 5.17 1.74 -15.68
C ARG A 51 4.10 2.71 -16.15
N SER A 52 4.40 4.00 -16.10
CA SER A 52 3.58 4.97 -16.79
C SER A 52 3.63 4.72 -18.30
N LEU A 53 2.47 4.71 -18.96
CA LEU A 53 2.41 4.55 -20.41
C LEU A 53 3.03 5.76 -21.13
N ASP A 54 3.03 6.93 -20.50
CA ASP A 54 3.65 8.14 -21.03
C ASP A 54 5.19 8.12 -20.97
N ASP A 55 5.81 7.14 -20.30
CA ASP A 55 7.26 6.93 -20.33
C ASP A 55 7.75 6.28 -21.64
N PHE A 56 6.83 5.81 -22.49
CA PHE A 56 7.16 5.19 -23.75
C PHE A 56 7.06 6.19 -24.91
N PRO A 57 8.19 6.53 -25.58
CA PRO A 57 8.18 7.49 -26.68
C PRO A 57 7.25 7.13 -27.83
N SER A 58 7.06 5.83 -28.10
CA SER A 58 6.10 5.33 -29.10
C SER A 58 4.66 5.65 -28.73
N VAL A 59 4.31 5.56 -27.45
CA VAL A 59 2.98 5.91 -26.93
C VAL A 59 2.74 7.41 -27.02
N ILE A 60 3.72 8.23 -26.61
CA ILE A 60 3.62 9.70 -26.71
C ILE A 60 3.40 10.13 -28.17
N LYS A 61 4.16 9.56 -29.12
CA LYS A 61 4.01 9.85 -30.57
C LYS A 61 2.64 9.45 -31.11
N ALA A 62 2.01 8.43 -30.55
CA ALA A 62 0.68 7.95 -30.95
C ALA A 62 -0.48 8.67 -30.25
N GLY A 63 -0.25 9.71 -29.46
CA GLY A 63 -1.30 10.45 -28.73
C GLY A 63 -1.42 10.09 -27.25
N GLY A 64 -0.36 9.52 -26.67
CA GLY A 64 -0.30 9.21 -25.24
C GLY A 64 -1.26 8.08 -24.82
N ILE A 65 -1.61 8.06 -23.53
CA ILE A 65 -2.49 7.04 -22.94
C ILE A 65 -3.92 7.06 -23.51
N GLU A 66 -4.36 8.16 -24.08
CA GLU A 66 -5.69 8.28 -24.71
C GLU A 66 -5.83 7.38 -25.94
N SER A 67 -4.73 7.05 -26.61
CA SER A 67 -4.70 6.13 -27.77
C SER A 67 -4.93 4.65 -27.40
N LYS A 68 -5.01 4.30 -26.10
CA LYS A 68 -5.14 2.94 -25.57
C LYS A 68 -4.06 1.99 -26.12
N PRO A 69 -2.78 2.27 -25.85
CA PRO A 69 -1.67 1.52 -26.41
C PRO A 69 -1.68 0.05 -25.96
N VAL A 70 -1.21 -0.82 -26.85
CA VAL A 70 -1.19 -2.27 -26.67
C VAL A 70 0.25 -2.73 -26.39
N ALA A 71 0.47 -3.40 -25.27
CA ALA A 71 1.77 -3.96 -24.90
C ALA A 71 2.28 -4.94 -25.95
N PHE A 72 3.57 -4.94 -26.23
CA PHE A 72 4.28 -5.72 -27.26
C PHE A 72 3.83 -5.46 -28.71
N LYS A 73 3.00 -4.46 -28.92
CA LYS A 73 2.61 -4.01 -30.28
C LYS A 73 2.96 -2.54 -30.45
N ASP A 74 2.39 -1.68 -29.63
CA ASP A 74 2.55 -0.23 -29.74
C ASP A 74 3.72 0.26 -28.87
N PHE A 75 4.10 -0.50 -27.86
CA PHE A 75 5.30 -0.30 -27.04
C PHE A 75 5.82 -1.66 -26.52
N SER A 76 7.10 -1.72 -26.16
CA SER A 76 7.66 -2.92 -25.52
C SER A 76 7.80 -2.72 -24.00
N PRO A 77 7.13 -3.54 -23.17
CA PRO A 77 7.34 -3.54 -21.73
C PRO A 77 8.79 -3.84 -21.30
N THR A 78 9.59 -4.45 -22.19
CA THR A 78 11.00 -4.79 -21.96
C THR A 78 11.95 -3.65 -22.25
N GLU A 79 11.47 -2.52 -22.80
CA GLU A 79 12.32 -1.36 -23.06
C GLU A 79 13.00 -0.87 -21.76
N PRO A 80 14.30 -0.52 -21.84
CA PRO A 80 15.01 0.07 -20.70
C PRO A 80 14.29 1.34 -20.21
N LEU A 81 14.29 1.55 -18.90
CA LEU A 81 13.84 2.81 -18.31
C LEU A 81 14.73 3.94 -18.77
N ARG A 82 14.17 4.96 -19.41
CA ARG A 82 14.90 6.12 -19.95
C ARG A 82 14.92 7.32 -19.01
N VAL A 83 14.06 7.30 -17.98
CA VAL A 83 13.90 8.39 -17.01
C VAL A 83 14.78 8.13 -15.79
N ALA A 84 15.15 9.20 -15.07
CA ALA A 84 15.93 9.14 -13.84
C ALA A 84 15.38 8.09 -12.86
N PRO A 85 16.23 7.47 -12.04
CA PRO A 85 15.84 6.38 -11.18
C PRO A 85 14.72 6.80 -10.23
N GLY A 86 13.51 6.25 -10.47
CA GLY A 86 12.32 6.39 -9.64
C GLY A 86 11.87 5.03 -9.09
N SER A 87 10.64 4.96 -8.63
CA SER A 87 10.00 3.75 -8.11
C SER A 87 10.05 2.58 -9.08
N GLU A 88 9.83 2.85 -10.37
CA GLU A 88 9.85 1.85 -11.44
C GLU A 88 11.22 1.20 -11.61
N ALA A 89 12.29 1.99 -11.50
CA ALA A 89 13.66 1.48 -11.57
C ALA A 89 13.99 0.57 -10.39
N LEU A 90 13.51 0.89 -9.20
CA LEU A 90 13.66 0.05 -8.01
C LEU A 90 12.99 -1.31 -8.22
N ALA A 91 11.74 -1.34 -8.67
CA ALA A 91 11.01 -2.57 -8.97
C ALA A 91 11.71 -3.37 -10.07
N ALA A 92 12.09 -2.72 -11.19
CA ALA A 92 12.77 -3.39 -12.29
C ALA A 92 14.10 -4.02 -11.86
N ASN A 93 14.93 -3.32 -11.08
CA ASN A 93 16.21 -3.84 -10.59
C ASN A 93 16.00 -5.02 -9.61
N LEU A 94 15.03 -4.93 -8.72
CA LEU A 94 14.67 -6.03 -7.83
C LEU A 94 14.28 -7.27 -8.64
N LEU A 95 13.37 -7.12 -9.61
CA LEU A 95 12.87 -8.22 -10.43
C LEU A 95 13.97 -8.87 -11.29
N ARG A 96 14.91 -8.08 -11.85
CA ARG A 96 16.08 -8.62 -12.55
C ARG A 96 17.00 -9.42 -11.62
N THR A 97 17.21 -8.92 -10.40
CA THR A 97 18.03 -9.60 -9.40
C THR A 97 17.42 -10.96 -9.04
N ILE A 98 16.12 -11.01 -8.79
CA ILE A 98 15.39 -12.25 -8.48
C ILE A 98 15.43 -13.22 -9.66
N ALA A 99 15.15 -12.74 -10.89
CA ALA A 99 15.17 -13.58 -12.08
C ALA A 99 16.56 -14.17 -12.37
N LYS A 100 17.62 -13.42 -12.08
CA LYS A 100 19.01 -13.91 -12.20
C LYS A 100 19.33 -14.97 -11.13
N ALA A 101 18.78 -14.84 -9.93
CA ALA A 101 18.99 -15.80 -8.84
C ALA A 101 18.19 -17.09 -9.02
N TYR A 102 17.01 -17.01 -9.66
CA TYR A 102 16.08 -18.14 -9.83
C TYR A 102 15.63 -18.31 -11.30
N PRO A 103 16.57 -18.50 -12.26
CA PRO A 103 16.28 -18.43 -13.69
C PRO A 103 15.32 -19.51 -14.19
N GLU A 104 15.24 -20.67 -13.52
CA GLU A 104 14.33 -21.75 -13.92
C GLU A 104 12.86 -21.45 -13.60
N ALA A 105 12.62 -20.77 -12.48
CA ALA A 105 11.25 -20.53 -11.98
C ALA A 105 10.72 -19.14 -12.34
N VAL A 106 11.60 -18.15 -12.49
CA VAL A 106 11.28 -16.73 -12.63
C VAL A 106 11.82 -16.20 -13.95
N MET A 107 10.98 -15.47 -14.66
CA MET A 107 11.34 -14.65 -15.81
C MET A 107 11.33 -13.18 -15.39
N GLY A 108 12.41 -12.47 -15.72
CA GLY A 108 12.58 -11.05 -15.42
C GLY A 108 11.84 -10.14 -16.40
N PRO A 109 11.89 -8.82 -16.13
CA PRO A 109 11.18 -7.81 -16.93
C PRO A 109 11.71 -7.66 -18.35
N ASP A 110 12.83 -8.29 -18.68
CA ASP A 110 13.44 -8.26 -20.01
C ASP A 110 12.90 -9.38 -20.93
N SER A 111 11.92 -10.19 -20.46
CA SER A 111 11.34 -11.30 -21.21
C SER A 111 10.30 -10.80 -22.20
N ASP A 112 10.49 -11.05 -23.49
CA ASP A 112 9.55 -10.75 -24.57
C ASP A 112 8.46 -11.84 -24.73
N LEU A 113 7.51 -11.63 -25.65
CA LEU A 113 6.44 -12.60 -25.94
C LEU A 113 6.98 -13.97 -26.41
N ALA A 114 8.10 -13.99 -27.15
CA ALA A 114 8.71 -15.22 -27.64
C ALA A 114 9.26 -16.03 -26.47
N THR A 115 9.94 -15.36 -25.55
CA THR A 115 10.46 -15.96 -24.29
C THR A 115 9.30 -16.49 -23.43
N LEU A 116 8.24 -15.70 -23.22
CA LEU A 116 7.06 -16.14 -22.45
C LEU A 116 6.44 -17.40 -23.05
N ARG A 117 6.35 -17.49 -24.39
CA ARG A 117 5.81 -18.64 -25.11
C ARG A 117 6.72 -19.86 -24.97
N THR A 118 8.02 -19.71 -25.27
CA THR A 118 9.00 -20.79 -25.26
C THR A 118 9.11 -21.43 -23.87
N ARG A 119 9.11 -20.57 -22.83
CA ARG A 119 9.18 -21.00 -21.45
C ARG A 119 7.83 -21.39 -20.84
N ARG A 120 6.74 -21.38 -21.66
CA ARG A 120 5.39 -21.76 -21.21
C ARG A 120 4.95 -21.01 -19.96
N CYS A 121 5.12 -19.67 -19.94
CA CYS A 121 4.73 -18.81 -18.83
C CYS A 121 3.29 -19.13 -18.36
N ARG A 122 3.10 -19.25 -17.05
CA ARG A 122 1.78 -19.53 -16.43
C ARG A 122 1.22 -18.35 -15.68
N SER A 123 2.07 -17.49 -15.16
CA SER A 123 1.65 -16.28 -14.42
C SER A 123 2.43 -15.08 -14.91
N ILE A 124 1.73 -13.98 -15.14
CA ILE A 124 2.31 -12.65 -15.37
C ILE A 124 1.93 -11.80 -14.17
N VAL A 125 2.92 -11.30 -13.45
CA VAL A 125 2.75 -10.49 -12.24
C VAL A 125 3.24 -9.08 -12.53
N LEU A 126 2.35 -8.10 -12.43
CA LEU A 126 2.67 -6.68 -12.54
C LEU A 126 2.97 -6.15 -11.13
N VAL A 127 4.14 -5.55 -10.95
CA VAL A 127 4.69 -5.19 -9.63
C VAL A 127 4.90 -3.69 -9.54
N GLU A 128 4.50 -3.08 -8.43
CA GLU A 128 4.73 -1.66 -8.13
C GLU A 128 4.98 -1.46 -6.63
N ASP A 129 5.69 -0.42 -6.29
CA ASP A 129 5.94 -0.05 -4.90
C ASP A 129 4.72 0.62 -4.26
N TYR A 130 4.03 1.50 -4.99
CA TYR A 130 2.90 2.24 -4.46
C TYR A 130 1.86 2.61 -5.52
N ALA A 131 0.60 2.33 -5.24
CA ALA A 131 -0.52 2.80 -6.05
C ALA A 131 -1.38 3.81 -5.26
N GLY A 132 -1.39 5.06 -5.70
CA GLY A 132 -2.18 6.16 -5.12
C GLY A 132 -3.64 6.14 -5.57
N SER A 133 -3.89 6.38 -6.86
CA SER A 133 -5.24 6.31 -7.47
C SER A 133 -5.57 4.94 -8.04
N GLY A 134 -4.57 4.15 -8.40
CA GLY A 134 -4.71 2.88 -9.11
C GLY A 134 -4.86 3.02 -10.63
N ASP A 135 -4.91 4.25 -11.16
CA ASP A 135 -5.11 4.47 -12.60
C ASP A 135 -3.95 3.92 -13.43
N GLN A 136 -2.70 4.19 -13.03
CA GLN A 136 -1.51 3.69 -13.72
C GLN A 136 -1.52 2.16 -13.76
N CYS A 137 -1.80 1.52 -12.64
CA CYS A 137 -1.92 0.07 -12.53
C CYS A 137 -3.00 -0.47 -13.50
N LEU A 138 -4.19 0.16 -13.51
CA LEU A 138 -5.29 -0.25 -14.37
C LEU A 138 -4.96 -0.05 -15.84
N GLN A 139 -4.46 1.12 -16.24
CA GLN A 139 -4.12 1.42 -17.63
C GLN A 139 -3.03 0.47 -18.14
N TYR A 140 -2.01 0.21 -17.33
CA TYR A 140 -0.95 -0.73 -17.68
C TYR A 140 -1.48 -2.15 -17.83
N LEU A 141 -2.29 -2.66 -16.90
CA LEU A 141 -2.94 -3.98 -17.02
C LEU A 141 -3.83 -4.07 -18.27
N GLN A 142 -4.62 -3.04 -18.55
CA GLN A 142 -5.47 -2.99 -19.73
C GLN A 142 -4.67 -3.06 -21.03
N SER A 143 -3.51 -2.38 -21.10
CA SER A 143 -2.63 -2.44 -22.27
C SER A 143 -2.11 -3.86 -22.54
N TRP A 144 -1.84 -4.64 -21.49
CA TRP A 144 -1.45 -6.05 -21.60
C TRP A 144 -2.60 -6.94 -22.08
N LEU A 145 -3.78 -6.76 -21.50
CA LEU A 145 -5.00 -7.52 -21.87
C LEU A 145 -5.51 -7.16 -23.28
N ALA A 146 -5.16 -5.98 -23.79
CA ALA A 146 -5.46 -5.58 -25.17
C ALA A 146 -4.60 -6.33 -26.20
N ASN A 147 -3.44 -6.88 -25.82
CA ASN A 147 -2.63 -7.71 -26.70
C ASN A 147 -3.36 -9.00 -27.08
N ARG A 148 -3.59 -9.23 -28.39
CA ARG A 148 -4.37 -10.37 -28.89
C ARG A 148 -3.81 -11.71 -28.45
N THR A 149 -2.49 -11.88 -28.46
CA THR A 149 -1.81 -13.12 -28.06
C THR A 149 -2.01 -13.38 -26.57
N LEU A 150 -1.73 -12.39 -25.71
CA LEU A 150 -1.88 -12.50 -24.28
C LEU A 150 -3.34 -12.70 -23.86
N ARG A 151 -4.27 -12.01 -24.51
CA ARG A 151 -5.70 -12.18 -24.30
C ARG A 151 -6.16 -13.60 -24.66
N SER A 152 -5.66 -14.16 -25.77
CA SER A 152 -5.95 -15.55 -26.15
C SER A 152 -5.41 -16.52 -25.08
N TRP A 153 -4.13 -16.39 -24.70
CA TRP A 153 -3.55 -17.25 -23.65
C TRP A 153 -4.31 -17.14 -22.33
N HIS A 154 -4.75 -15.95 -21.98
CA HIS A 154 -5.51 -15.70 -20.76
C HIS A 154 -6.92 -16.33 -20.84
N SER A 155 -7.62 -16.20 -21.97
CA SER A 155 -8.96 -16.79 -22.17
C SER A 155 -8.94 -18.32 -22.12
N PHE A 156 -7.89 -18.96 -22.65
CA PHE A 156 -7.69 -20.41 -22.56
C PHE A 156 -7.15 -20.87 -21.19
N GLY A 157 -6.88 -19.93 -20.28
CA GLY A 157 -6.34 -20.26 -18.97
C GLY A 157 -4.87 -20.68 -18.95
N TRP A 158 -4.15 -20.48 -20.05
CA TRP A 158 -2.72 -20.79 -20.13
C TRP A 158 -1.89 -19.81 -19.32
N VAL A 159 -2.29 -18.54 -19.29
CA VAL A 159 -1.65 -17.49 -18.50
C VAL A 159 -2.68 -16.83 -17.59
N ARG A 160 -2.26 -16.48 -16.37
CA ARG A 160 -3.04 -15.67 -15.43
C ARG A 160 -2.33 -14.38 -15.12
N PHE A 161 -3.09 -13.30 -15.05
CA PHE A 161 -2.57 -11.99 -14.64
C PHE A 161 -2.73 -11.79 -13.13
N HIS A 162 -1.73 -11.18 -12.55
CA HIS A 162 -1.66 -10.84 -11.12
C HIS A 162 -1.12 -9.44 -10.96
N VAL A 163 -1.52 -8.76 -9.89
CA VAL A 163 -0.94 -7.48 -9.46
C VAL A 163 -0.39 -7.64 -8.05
N LEU A 164 0.84 -7.23 -7.85
CA LEU A 164 1.52 -7.18 -6.56
C LEU A 164 1.98 -5.75 -6.29
N LEU A 165 1.43 -5.13 -5.24
CA LEU A 165 1.83 -3.81 -4.77
C LEU A 165 2.47 -3.94 -3.40
N HIS A 166 3.53 -3.17 -3.13
CA HIS A 166 4.00 -3.04 -1.76
C HIS A 166 2.97 -2.26 -0.94
N SER A 167 2.61 -1.08 -1.36
CA SER A 167 1.63 -0.24 -0.67
C SER A 167 0.53 0.24 -1.61
N VAL A 168 -0.67 0.45 -1.07
CA VAL A 168 -1.82 0.93 -1.84
C VAL A 168 -2.65 1.89 -1.01
N ALA A 169 -3.11 3.00 -1.60
CA ALA A 169 -4.08 3.86 -0.95
C ALA A 169 -5.47 3.16 -0.86
N PRO A 170 -6.30 3.44 0.16
CA PRO A 170 -7.59 2.77 0.35
C PRO A 170 -8.52 2.85 -0.86
N LYS A 171 -8.59 4.00 -1.52
CA LYS A 171 -9.40 4.19 -2.75
C LYS A 171 -8.90 3.32 -3.89
N ALA A 172 -7.58 3.31 -4.14
CA ALA A 172 -6.98 2.45 -5.16
C ALA A 172 -7.19 0.97 -4.85
N HIS A 173 -7.03 0.57 -3.60
CA HIS A 173 -7.28 -0.80 -3.14
C HIS A 173 -8.72 -1.26 -3.47
N SER A 174 -9.72 -0.44 -3.12
CA SER A 174 -11.13 -0.73 -3.43
C SER A 174 -11.37 -0.78 -4.93
N PHE A 175 -10.80 0.16 -5.70
CA PHE A 175 -10.94 0.26 -7.14
C PHE A 175 -10.34 -0.95 -7.86
N ILE A 176 -9.11 -1.35 -7.54
CA ILE A 176 -8.44 -2.51 -8.15
C ILE A 176 -9.18 -3.81 -7.79
N LYS A 177 -9.73 -3.93 -6.58
CA LYS A 177 -10.55 -5.10 -6.18
C LYS A 177 -11.85 -5.27 -6.98
N LEU A 178 -12.37 -4.20 -7.56
CA LEU A 178 -13.54 -4.27 -8.44
C LEU A 178 -13.22 -4.82 -9.85
N LEU A 179 -11.93 -4.96 -10.20
CA LEU A 179 -11.55 -5.61 -11.45
C LEU A 179 -12.11 -7.03 -11.49
N ARG A 180 -12.65 -7.38 -12.67
CA ARG A 180 -13.32 -8.68 -12.84
C ARG A 180 -12.32 -9.82 -12.62
N PRO A 181 -12.71 -10.90 -11.92
CA PRO A 181 -11.83 -12.06 -11.70
C PRO A 181 -11.32 -12.72 -13.00
N ARG A 182 -12.01 -12.49 -14.12
CA ARG A 182 -11.56 -12.94 -15.46
C ARG A 182 -10.36 -12.14 -15.98
N ASP A 183 -10.19 -10.90 -15.53
CA ASP A 183 -9.13 -10.01 -15.99
C ASP A 183 -7.91 -10.09 -15.08
N LEU A 184 -8.14 -10.33 -13.80
CA LEU A 184 -7.11 -10.37 -12.77
C LEU A 184 -7.33 -11.57 -11.82
N LYS A 185 -6.40 -12.50 -11.78
CA LYS A 185 -6.51 -13.70 -10.92
C LYS A 185 -6.31 -13.38 -9.45
N THR A 186 -5.28 -12.59 -9.11
CA THR A 186 -5.05 -12.10 -7.75
C THR A 186 -4.59 -10.65 -7.75
N PHE A 187 -5.05 -9.93 -6.76
CA PHE A 187 -4.53 -8.64 -6.35
C PHE A 187 -3.97 -8.77 -4.93
N THR A 188 -2.71 -8.42 -4.76
CA THR A 188 -2.01 -8.44 -3.48
C THR A 188 -1.44 -7.06 -3.20
N ALA A 189 -1.80 -6.49 -2.06
CA ALA A 189 -1.15 -5.33 -1.49
C ALA A 189 -0.56 -5.74 -0.14
N LEU A 190 0.73 -5.51 0.06
CA LEU A 190 1.39 -5.88 1.32
C LEU A 190 0.99 -4.94 2.45
N GLU A 191 0.64 -3.71 2.08
CA GLU A 191 0.28 -2.67 3.02
C GLU A 191 -0.79 -1.73 2.44
N VAL A 192 -1.76 -1.32 3.28
CA VAL A 192 -2.68 -0.23 2.96
C VAL A 192 -2.12 1.06 3.57
N ALA A 193 -1.80 2.02 2.71
CA ALA A 193 -1.21 3.28 3.11
C ALA A 193 -2.22 4.19 3.81
N PRO A 194 -1.83 4.93 4.86
CA PRO A 194 -2.70 5.88 5.52
C PRO A 194 -3.01 7.08 4.61
N THR A 195 -4.18 7.68 4.82
CA THR A 195 -4.58 8.92 4.16
C THR A 195 -5.11 9.93 5.18
N VAL A 196 -5.28 11.18 4.77
CA VAL A 196 -5.90 12.24 5.58
C VAL A 196 -7.30 11.84 6.07
N ASP A 197 -8.04 11.05 5.26
CA ASP A 197 -9.37 10.56 5.64
C ASP A 197 -9.31 9.46 6.70
N ASP A 198 -8.14 8.90 6.91
CA ASP A 198 -7.94 7.65 7.64
C ASP A 198 -6.88 7.77 8.74
N ALA A 199 -6.40 8.97 9.04
CA ALA A 199 -5.29 9.18 9.97
C ALA A 199 -5.62 8.93 11.45
N GLY A 200 -6.85 8.50 11.76
CA GLY A 200 -7.29 8.29 13.14
C GLY A 200 -7.70 9.58 13.87
N TRP A 201 -7.75 10.69 13.17
CA TRP A 201 -8.14 11.98 13.73
C TRP A 201 -9.63 12.06 14.02
N THR A 202 -10.00 12.95 14.95
CA THR A 202 -11.41 13.35 15.12
C THR A 202 -11.92 14.03 13.85
N ALA A 203 -13.23 14.03 13.64
CA ALA A 203 -13.84 14.70 12.48
C ALA A 203 -13.45 16.18 12.41
N GLU A 204 -13.33 16.86 13.56
CA GLU A 204 -12.92 18.26 13.62
C GLU A 204 -11.44 18.44 13.27
N GLN A 205 -10.56 17.57 13.76
CA GLN A 205 -9.14 17.59 13.38
C GLN A 205 -8.95 17.36 11.89
N MET A 206 -9.62 16.37 11.32
CA MET A 206 -9.60 16.10 9.88
C MET A 206 -10.07 17.31 9.07
N LYS A 207 -11.19 17.94 9.48
CA LYS A 207 -11.70 19.16 8.83
C LYS A 207 -10.69 20.31 8.89
N ARG A 208 -10.04 20.50 10.04
CA ARG A 208 -9.00 21.54 10.21
C ARG A 208 -7.80 21.27 9.30
N VAL A 209 -7.32 20.03 9.23
CA VAL A 209 -6.20 19.66 8.34
C VAL A 209 -6.56 19.86 6.87
N LYS A 210 -7.71 19.40 6.41
CA LYS A 210 -8.16 19.61 5.02
C LYS A 210 -8.27 21.12 4.70
N LYS A 211 -8.87 21.90 5.60
CA LYS A 211 -8.97 23.35 5.44
C LYS A 211 -7.60 24.02 5.37
N LEU A 212 -6.64 23.58 6.19
CA LEU A 212 -5.27 24.07 6.15
C LEU A 212 -4.61 23.77 4.81
N CYS A 213 -4.69 22.53 4.32
CA CYS A 213 -4.15 22.12 3.02
C CYS A 213 -4.71 22.99 1.89
N HIS A 214 -6.05 23.12 1.79
CA HIS A 214 -6.68 23.93 0.75
C HIS A 214 -6.35 25.43 0.82
N ARG A 215 -6.16 25.97 2.02
CA ARG A 215 -5.83 27.39 2.19
C ARG A 215 -4.38 27.71 1.84
N ARG A 216 -3.46 26.76 2.12
CA ARG A 216 -2.03 26.99 1.99
C ARG A 216 -1.41 26.38 0.74
N ALA A 217 -2.13 25.55 0.01
CA ALA A 217 -1.63 25.00 -1.24
C ALA A 217 -1.47 26.07 -2.32
N ALA A 218 -0.34 26.08 -2.99
CA ALA A 218 -0.07 26.95 -4.14
C ALA A 218 -0.99 26.60 -5.33
N ASN A 219 -1.38 25.33 -5.47
CA ASN A 219 -2.41 24.88 -6.40
C ASN A 219 -3.52 24.15 -5.61
N ARG A 220 -4.75 24.67 -5.69
CA ARG A 220 -5.90 24.12 -4.94
C ARG A 220 -6.32 22.73 -5.42
N GLU A 221 -6.11 22.37 -6.66
CA GLU A 221 -6.44 21.06 -7.21
C GLU A 221 -5.55 19.96 -6.60
N LEU A 222 -4.31 20.32 -6.23
CA LEU A 222 -3.34 19.45 -5.59
C LEU A 222 -3.28 19.60 -4.06
N ALA A 223 -4.19 20.38 -3.47
CA ALA A 223 -4.15 20.66 -2.03
C ALA A 223 -4.06 19.40 -1.17
N LEU A 224 -4.77 18.35 -1.54
CA LEU A 224 -4.72 17.01 -0.91
C LEU A 224 -3.97 15.98 -1.78
N GLY A 225 -3.02 16.43 -2.61
CA GLY A 225 -2.29 15.58 -3.54
C GLY A 225 -3.07 15.22 -4.80
N HIS A 226 -2.48 14.38 -5.64
CA HIS A 226 -3.06 13.98 -6.92
C HIS A 226 -4.47 13.40 -6.74
N LYS A 227 -5.45 13.94 -7.49
CA LYS A 227 -6.88 13.55 -7.40
C LYS A 227 -7.47 13.60 -5.99
N GLY A 228 -6.94 14.46 -5.12
CA GLY A 228 -7.41 14.61 -3.75
C GLY A 228 -7.23 13.36 -2.88
N SER A 229 -6.23 12.55 -3.17
CA SER A 229 -5.99 11.25 -2.50
C SER A 229 -5.55 11.38 -1.04
N GLY A 230 -4.98 12.51 -0.63
CA GLY A 230 -4.63 12.79 0.75
C GLY A 230 -3.65 11.80 1.38
N GLY A 231 -2.71 11.26 0.60
CA GLY A 231 -1.78 10.23 1.10
C GLY A 231 -0.90 10.75 2.23
N LEU A 232 -0.53 9.87 3.15
CA LEU A 232 0.38 10.15 4.27
C LEU A 232 1.60 9.21 4.28
N LEU A 233 1.82 8.45 3.20
CA LEU A 233 2.98 7.57 3.04
C LEU A 233 4.11 8.27 2.30
N VAL A 234 5.29 8.29 2.91
CA VAL A 234 6.54 8.82 2.35
C VAL A 234 7.50 7.67 2.13
N MET A 235 7.89 7.42 0.90
CA MET A 235 8.86 6.38 0.56
C MET A 235 10.26 6.98 0.42
N GLN A 236 11.28 6.27 0.91
CA GLN A 236 12.66 6.78 0.91
C GLN A 236 13.20 7.07 -0.50
N HIS A 237 12.85 6.25 -1.48
CA HIS A 237 13.32 6.37 -2.87
C HIS A 237 12.47 7.33 -3.70
N THR A 238 11.26 7.66 -3.24
CA THR A 238 10.37 8.61 -3.92
C THR A 238 9.32 9.15 -2.95
N VAL A 239 8.99 10.42 -3.07
CA VAL A 239 7.86 11.01 -2.35
C VAL A 239 6.67 11.04 -3.31
N PRO A 240 5.61 10.24 -3.05
CA PRO A 240 4.45 10.18 -3.93
C PRO A 240 3.77 11.54 -4.10
N ASP A 241 3.20 11.81 -5.27
CA ASP A 241 2.48 13.06 -5.57
C ASP A 241 1.08 13.13 -4.96
N ASN A 242 0.63 12.06 -4.36
CA ASN A 242 -0.63 11.98 -3.65
C ASN A 242 -0.58 12.50 -2.20
N LEU A 243 0.59 12.94 -1.70
CA LEU A 243 0.69 13.66 -0.44
C LEU A 243 0.12 15.08 -0.57
N PRO A 244 -0.44 15.65 0.52
CA PRO A 244 -0.84 17.06 0.55
C PRO A 244 0.25 17.99 0.03
N MET A 245 -0.09 18.86 -0.92
CA MET A 245 0.86 19.70 -1.64
C MET A 245 1.70 20.58 -0.71
N ILE A 246 1.13 21.05 0.40
CA ILE A 246 1.83 21.89 1.37
C ILE A 246 3.09 21.25 1.97
N LEU A 247 3.25 19.93 1.85
CA LEU A 247 4.43 19.22 2.32
C LEU A 247 5.62 19.33 1.36
N TRP A 248 5.36 19.50 0.04
CA TRP A 248 6.40 19.43 -0.99
C TRP A 248 6.40 20.59 -2.00
N GLN A 249 5.45 21.53 -1.92
CA GLN A 249 5.35 22.65 -2.88
C GLN A 249 6.57 23.57 -2.83
N THR A 250 6.95 24.11 -4.00
CA THR A 250 8.02 25.10 -4.13
C THR A 250 7.50 26.52 -4.24
N GLY A 251 6.20 26.70 -4.52
CA GLY A 251 5.52 28.01 -4.59
C GLY A 251 4.72 28.32 -3.33
N GLY A 252 4.28 29.56 -3.21
CA GLY A 252 3.53 30.08 -2.08
C GLY A 252 4.40 30.83 -1.07
N HIS A 253 3.74 31.36 -0.03
CA HIS A 253 4.39 32.18 1.00
C HIS A 253 4.05 31.66 2.40
N THR A 254 4.99 31.84 3.30
CA THR A 254 4.84 31.59 4.75
C THR A 254 3.85 32.57 5.38
N ALA A 255 3.58 32.42 6.65
CA ALA A 255 2.69 33.33 7.38
C ALA A 255 3.20 34.78 7.43
N ASP A 256 4.50 34.97 7.40
CA ASP A 256 5.22 36.25 7.42
C ASP A 256 5.66 36.71 6.03
N GLY A 257 5.13 36.14 4.96
CA GLY A 257 5.33 36.58 3.59
C GLY A 257 6.64 36.10 2.94
N GLN A 258 7.44 35.28 3.60
CA GLN A 258 8.64 34.69 3.03
C GLN A 258 8.30 33.55 2.05
N PRO A 259 9.22 33.16 1.14
CA PRO A 259 9.02 31.99 0.30
C PRO A 259 8.72 30.73 1.12
N TRP A 260 7.80 29.91 0.62
CA TRP A 260 7.44 28.63 1.27
C TRP A 260 8.65 27.71 1.41
N ARG A 261 8.83 27.13 2.58
CA ARG A 261 9.88 26.16 2.89
C ARG A 261 9.28 24.75 2.94
N PRO A 262 9.41 23.93 1.90
CA PRO A 262 8.80 22.60 1.88
C PRO A 262 9.42 21.68 2.92
N PHE A 263 8.58 20.84 3.53
CA PHE A 263 9.04 19.78 4.44
C PHE A 263 9.76 18.66 3.66
N LEU A 264 9.30 18.38 2.42
CA LEU A 264 9.86 17.40 1.49
C LEU A 264 10.25 18.09 0.17
N PRO A 265 11.38 18.84 0.16
CA PRO A 265 11.78 19.64 -1.00
C PRO A 265 12.00 18.76 -2.24
N ASN A 266 11.57 19.24 -3.41
CA ASN A 266 11.70 18.52 -4.67
C ASN A 266 11.14 17.08 -4.62
N ARG A 267 10.13 16.85 -3.79
CA ARG A 267 9.57 15.51 -3.53
C ARG A 267 10.65 14.49 -3.11
N SER A 268 11.55 14.91 -2.26
CA SER A 268 12.60 14.08 -1.69
C SER A 268 12.66 14.23 -0.17
N ILE A 269 13.24 13.25 0.51
CA ILE A 269 13.46 13.31 1.96
C ILE A 269 14.75 14.05 2.21
N PRO A 270 14.73 15.20 2.91
CA PRO A 270 15.96 15.93 3.22
C PRO A 270 16.84 15.11 4.17
N PRO A 271 18.17 15.28 4.13
CA PRO A 271 19.10 14.53 4.98
C PRO A 271 18.79 14.56 6.48
N SER A 272 18.25 15.69 6.97
CA SER A 272 17.82 15.85 8.35
C SER A 272 16.68 14.92 8.79
N LEU A 273 15.90 14.39 7.84
CA LEU A 273 14.81 13.44 8.07
C LEU A 273 15.17 12.02 7.63
N GLY A 274 16.37 11.80 7.12
CA GLY A 274 16.81 10.51 6.60
C GLY A 274 16.70 9.37 7.61
N PHE A 275 16.87 9.66 8.91
CA PHE A 275 16.72 8.69 9.98
C PHE A 275 15.29 8.12 10.10
N LEU A 276 14.24 8.91 9.81
CA LEU A 276 12.85 8.45 9.80
C LEU A 276 12.63 7.43 8.69
N ALA A 277 13.17 7.71 7.51
CA ALA A 277 13.08 6.81 6.37
C ALA A 277 13.89 5.53 6.58
N SER A 278 15.14 5.64 7.04
CA SER A 278 16.01 4.48 7.28
C SER A 278 15.44 3.52 8.31
N ASN A 279 14.75 4.02 9.32
CA ASN A 279 14.11 3.22 10.37
C ASN A 279 12.67 2.81 10.02
N SER A 280 12.16 3.18 8.85
CA SER A 280 10.77 2.92 8.44
C SER A 280 9.77 3.38 9.50
N TYR A 281 9.87 4.65 9.89
CA TYR A 281 8.99 5.22 10.89
C TYR A 281 7.52 5.10 10.48
N ALA A 282 6.70 4.60 11.38
CA ALA A 282 5.25 4.58 11.27
C ALA A 282 4.63 5.00 12.60
N PRO A 283 3.65 5.89 12.60
CA PRO A 283 2.86 6.14 13.79
C PRO A 283 2.23 4.83 14.29
N PRO A 284 2.03 4.67 15.59
CA PRO A 284 1.31 3.53 16.12
C PRO A 284 -0.07 3.39 15.46
N THR A 285 -0.46 2.15 15.11
CA THR A 285 -1.81 1.87 14.59
C THR A 285 -2.84 2.11 15.69
N ASP A 286 -3.83 2.96 15.42
CA ASP A 286 -4.96 3.20 16.31
C ASP A 286 -5.99 2.07 16.14
N TYR A 287 -5.84 0.99 16.92
CA TYR A 287 -6.75 -0.16 16.90
C TYR A 287 -8.15 0.15 17.42
N PRO A 288 -8.36 1.02 18.43
CA PRO A 288 -9.69 1.54 18.75
C PRO A 288 -10.42 2.16 17.56
N ALA A 289 -9.79 3.10 16.86
CA ALA A 289 -10.38 3.70 15.65
C ALA A 289 -10.55 2.67 14.52
N ALA A 290 -9.71 1.65 14.43
CA ALA A 290 -9.88 0.55 13.49
C ALA A 290 -11.12 -0.31 13.83
N ALA A 291 -11.38 -0.56 15.11
CA ALA A 291 -12.55 -1.31 15.56
C ALA A 291 -13.85 -0.54 15.35
N ASP A 292 -13.82 0.77 15.51
CA ASP A 292 -14.98 1.65 15.26
C ASP A 292 -15.44 1.56 13.80
N ARG A 293 -14.49 1.47 12.85
CA ARG A 293 -14.79 1.25 11.42
C ARG A 293 -15.45 -0.12 11.12
N LEU A 294 -15.31 -1.08 12.02
CA LEU A 294 -16.02 -2.36 11.94
C LEU A 294 -17.44 -2.30 12.51
N ASP A 295 -17.88 -1.11 12.90
CA ASP A 295 -19.17 -0.88 13.57
C ASP A 295 -19.33 -1.77 14.80
N ASP A 296 -18.27 -1.85 15.62
CA ASP A 296 -18.24 -2.63 16.85
C ASP A 296 -17.85 -1.79 18.06
N GLY A 297 -18.79 -1.00 18.54
CA GLY A 297 -18.60 -0.16 19.72
C GLY A 297 -18.12 -0.91 20.97
N ARG A 298 -18.43 -2.22 21.10
CA ARG A 298 -17.92 -3.05 22.20
C ARG A 298 -16.43 -3.33 22.06
N VAL A 299 -15.96 -3.66 20.85
CA VAL A 299 -14.52 -3.87 20.57
C VAL A 299 -13.78 -2.56 20.76
N THR A 300 -14.34 -1.46 20.25
CA THR A 300 -13.74 -0.11 20.35
C THR A 300 -13.56 0.29 21.81
N ALA A 301 -14.59 0.22 22.62
CA ALA A 301 -14.53 0.56 24.06
C ALA A 301 -13.52 -0.33 24.80
N THR A 302 -13.54 -1.64 24.53
CA THR A 302 -12.60 -2.57 25.19
C THR A 302 -11.15 -2.26 24.81
N LEU A 303 -10.88 -1.97 23.54
CA LEU A 303 -9.53 -1.61 23.07
C LEU A 303 -9.05 -0.28 23.69
N ALA A 304 -9.92 0.72 23.75
CA ALA A 304 -9.55 2.03 24.28
C ALA A 304 -9.29 1.99 25.80
N GLU A 305 -10.11 1.25 26.54
CA GLU A 305 -10.10 1.34 28.00
C GLU A 305 -9.35 0.19 28.72
N ARG A 306 -9.26 -0.99 28.08
CA ARG A 306 -8.91 -2.23 28.81
C ARG A 306 -7.74 -3.01 28.24
N VAL A 307 -7.38 -2.76 26.99
CA VAL A 307 -6.32 -3.52 26.31
C VAL A 307 -5.08 -2.67 26.15
N GLY A 308 -4.00 -3.05 26.80
CA GLY A 308 -2.73 -2.35 26.65
C GLY A 308 -2.19 -2.38 25.21
N PRO A 309 -1.43 -1.35 24.78
CA PRO A 309 -1.01 -1.17 23.38
C PRO A 309 -0.42 -2.40 22.71
N ARG A 310 0.39 -3.19 23.45
CA ARG A 310 1.03 -4.42 22.93
C ARG A 310 0.05 -5.57 22.61
N GLN A 311 -1.17 -5.51 23.12
CA GLN A 311 -2.19 -6.54 22.94
C GLN A 311 -3.33 -6.10 22.03
N GLN A 312 -3.44 -4.82 21.73
CA GLN A 312 -4.53 -4.26 20.94
C GLN A 312 -4.66 -4.91 19.57
N GLU A 313 -3.54 -5.16 18.87
CA GLU A 313 -3.55 -5.85 17.57
C GLU A 313 -4.18 -7.24 17.64
N LYS A 314 -3.80 -8.03 18.65
CA LYS A 314 -4.32 -9.39 18.83
C LYS A 314 -5.82 -9.38 19.15
N PHE A 315 -6.22 -8.48 20.03
CA PHE A 315 -7.63 -8.34 20.41
C PHE A 315 -8.48 -7.87 19.22
N TYR A 316 -7.98 -6.88 18.45
CA TYR A 316 -8.61 -6.41 17.23
C TYR A 316 -8.78 -7.55 16.21
N VAL A 317 -7.72 -8.27 15.88
CA VAL A 317 -7.76 -9.38 14.91
C VAL A 317 -8.76 -10.46 15.34
N LEU A 318 -8.77 -10.83 16.61
CA LEU A 318 -9.72 -11.82 17.13
C LEU A 318 -11.17 -11.31 17.05
N GLY A 319 -11.43 -10.05 17.41
CA GLY A 319 -12.73 -9.39 17.30
C GLY A 319 -13.23 -9.34 15.85
N ALA A 320 -12.36 -8.93 14.92
CA ALA A 320 -12.67 -8.89 13.50
C ALA A 320 -12.97 -10.29 12.92
N CYS A 321 -12.25 -11.33 13.37
CA CYS A 321 -12.58 -12.72 13.05
C CYS A 321 -13.94 -13.16 13.61
N ILE A 322 -14.31 -12.73 14.80
CA ILE A 322 -15.64 -13.00 15.37
C ILE A 322 -16.74 -12.34 14.53
N ARG A 323 -16.47 -11.15 13.99
CA ARG A 323 -17.38 -10.42 13.06
C ARG A 323 -17.42 -11.01 11.65
N GLY A 324 -16.68 -12.06 11.36
CA GLY A 324 -16.76 -12.78 10.09
C GLY A 324 -15.70 -12.40 9.06
N ILE A 325 -14.71 -11.59 9.39
CA ILE A 325 -13.59 -11.33 8.48
C ILE A 325 -12.69 -12.58 8.44
N ARG A 326 -12.50 -13.13 7.23
CA ARG A 326 -11.81 -14.42 7.00
C ARG A 326 -10.59 -14.29 6.08
N GLN A 327 -10.15 -13.08 5.82
CA GLN A 327 -9.06 -12.79 4.90
C GLN A 327 -8.05 -11.88 5.58
N THR A 328 -6.78 -12.28 5.59
CA THR A 328 -5.70 -11.51 6.25
C THR A 328 -5.45 -10.16 5.58
N ASP A 329 -5.62 -10.07 4.27
CA ASP A 329 -5.51 -8.82 3.53
C ASP A 329 -6.63 -7.84 3.91
N ARG A 330 -7.86 -8.34 4.11
CA ARG A 330 -8.97 -7.53 4.58
C ARG A 330 -8.76 -7.08 6.03
N LEU A 331 -8.26 -7.96 6.91
CA LEU A 331 -7.90 -7.59 8.28
C LEU A 331 -6.85 -6.47 8.31
N ALA A 332 -5.83 -6.58 7.44
CA ALA A 332 -4.79 -5.56 7.32
C ALA A 332 -5.35 -4.23 6.77
N ALA A 333 -6.22 -4.29 5.76
CA ALA A 333 -6.86 -3.12 5.16
C ALA A 333 -7.73 -2.36 6.16
N GLU A 334 -8.61 -3.07 6.86
CA GLU A 334 -9.51 -2.47 7.86
C GLU A 334 -8.73 -1.90 9.06
N ALA A 335 -7.68 -2.59 9.50
CA ALA A 335 -6.79 -2.12 10.56
C ALA A 335 -5.85 -0.98 10.09
N ARG A 336 -5.65 -0.83 8.77
CA ARG A 336 -4.59 0.01 8.20
C ARG A 336 -3.22 -0.34 8.75
N ALA A 337 -3.00 -1.63 8.92
CA ALA A 337 -1.79 -2.21 9.46
C ALA A 337 -1.03 -2.98 8.36
N SER A 338 0.23 -3.26 8.65
CA SER A 338 1.05 -4.10 7.76
C SER A 338 0.45 -5.49 7.62
N LEU A 339 0.30 -5.98 6.39
CA LEU A 339 -0.15 -7.34 6.13
C LEU A 339 0.77 -8.37 6.80
N GLN A 340 2.07 -8.13 6.84
CA GLN A 340 3.04 -8.99 7.52
C GLN A 340 2.82 -9.01 9.04
N GLY A 341 2.51 -7.86 9.65
CA GLY A 341 2.13 -7.77 11.06
C GLY A 341 0.87 -8.60 11.34
N ILE A 342 -0.19 -8.38 10.58
CA ILE A 342 -1.44 -9.12 10.72
C ILE A 342 -1.23 -10.63 10.49
N LYS A 343 -0.47 -11.05 9.46
CA LYS A 343 -0.15 -12.48 9.23
C LYS A 343 0.57 -13.10 10.45
N ARG A 344 1.49 -12.36 11.09
CA ARG A 344 2.18 -12.81 12.31
C ARG A 344 1.20 -12.95 13.48
N THR A 345 0.35 -11.99 13.68
CA THR A 345 -0.67 -12.02 14.74
C THR A 345 -1.68 -13.15 14.52
N VAL A 346 -2.11 -13.37 13.28
CA VAL A 346 -2.97 -14.52 12.91
C VAL A 346 -2.28 -15.85 13.29
N ARG A 347 -1.01 -16.06 12.92
CA ARG A 347 -0.27 -17.27 13.30
C ARG A 347 -0.18 -17.43 14.83
N THR A 348 0.02 -16.34 15.54
CA THR A 348 0.03 -16.34 17.02
C THR A 348 -1.32 -16.79 17.59
N LEU A 349 -2.42 -16.25 17.08
CA LEU A 349 -3.77 -16.61 17.52
C LEU A 349 -4.15 -18.03 17.14
N GLN A 350 -3.67 -18.55 16.01
CA GLN A 350 -3.79 -19.94 15.60
C GLN A 350 -3.00 -20.85 16.53
N GLY A 351 -1.75 -20.50 16.84
CA GLY A 351 -0.92 -21.24 17.81
C GLY A 351 -1.52 -21.29 19.22
N TRP A 352 -2.30 -20.29 19.60
CA TRP A 352 -3.06 -20.29 20.86
C TRP A 352 -4.40 -21.04 20.77
N GLY A 353 -4.77 -21.52 19.59
CA GLY A 353 -6.06 -22.19 19.37
C GLY A 353 -7.25 -21.25 19.44
N TYR A 354 -7.09 -19.94 19.25
CA TYR A 354 -8.19 -18.96 19.30
C TYR A 354 -8.91 -18.83 17.96
N ILE A 355 -8.24 -19.09 16.87
CA ILE A 355 -8.80 -19.14 15.51
C ILE A 355 -8.25 -20.39 14.79
N ASP A 356 -9.05 -20.95 13.88
CA ASP A 356 -8.63 -22.07 13.02
C ASP A 356 -7.86 -21.57 11.77
N GLU A 357 -7.44 -22.51 10.93
CA GLU A 357 -6.73 -22.22 9.67
C GLU A 357 -7.54 -21.38 8.69
N ARG A 358 -8.88 -21.40 8.79
CA ARG A 358 -9.82 -20.61 7.99
C ARG A 358 -10.21 -19.29 8.67
N LEU A 359 -9.45 -18.88 9.69
CA LEU A 359 -9.71 -17.67 10.51
C LEU A 359 -11.09 -17.70 11.20
N ARG A 360 -11.65 -18.87 11.48
CA ARG A 360 -12.89 -18.99 12.27
C ARG A 360 -12.54 -18.99 13.74
N PRO A 361 -13.22 -18.18 14.57
CA PRO A 361 -12.98 -18.19 16.00
C PRO A 361 -13.42 -19.54 16.61
N THR A 362 -12.57 -20.14 17.39
CA THR A 362 -12.85 -21.35 18.17
C THR A 362 -13.67 -20.99 19.42
N ASP A 363 -14.20 -21.98 20.13
CA ASP A 363 -14.84 -21.75 21.43
C ASP A 363 -13.89 -21.18 22.46
N CYS A 364 -12.60 -21.57 22.40
CA CYS A 364 -11.55 -21.00 23.24
C CYS A 364 -11.36 -19.49 22.93
N GLY A 365 -11.27 -19.15 21.65
CA GLY A 365 -11.12 -17.76 21.20
C GLY A 365 -12.34 -16.90 21.56
N ARG A 366 -13.56 -17.41 21.38
CA ARG A 366 -14.80 -16.71 21.79
C ARG A 366 -14.83 -16.43 23.29
N ARG A 367 -14.47 -17.43 24.11
CA ARG A 367 -14.39 -17.28 25.57
C ARG A 367 -13.31 -16.29 25.97
N ALA A 368 -12.14 -16.35 25.36
CA ALA A 368 -11.05 -15.41 25.61
C ALA A 368 -11.48 -13.97 25.28
N PHE A 369 -12.10 -13.77 24.12
CA PHE A 369 -12.63 -12.46 23.71
C PHE A 369 -13.71 -11.96 24.68
N ALA A 370 -14.70 -12.80 25.02
CA ALA A 370 -15.78 -12.45 25.92
C ALA A 370 -15.30 -12.08 27.33
N ARG A 371 -14.28 -12.77 27.86
CA ARG A 371 -13.67 -12.42 29.16
C ARG A 371 -13.08 -11.00 29.15
N HIS A 372 -12.38 -10.62 28.09
CA HIS A 372 -11.82 -9.27 27.96
C HIS A 372 -12.91 -8.21 27.73
N ALA A 373 -13.97 -8.55 27.01
CA ALA A 373 -15.09 -7.65 26.74
C ALA A 373 -16.05 -7.49 27.93
N ALA A 374 -16.13 -8.48 28.82
CA ALA A 374 -17.11 -8.52 29.94
C ALA A 374 -16.54 -8.03 31.28
N LEU A 375 -15.23 -8.15 31.50
CA LEU A 375 -14.64 -7.84 32.81
C LEU A 375 -14.26 -6.37 32.93
N GLY A 376 -14.99 -5.66 33.73
CA GLY A 376 -14.74 -4.26 34.16
C GLY A 376 -13.61 -4.08 35.16
N SER A 377 -12.64 -4.97 35.26
CA SER A 377 -11.47 -4.81 36.10
C SER A 377 -10.34 -5.76 35.69
N VAL A 378 -9.16 -5.16 35.52
CA VAL A 378 -7.81 -5.73 35.61
C VAL A 378 -7.71 -7.22 35.31
N LEU A 379 -7.47 -7.59 34.05
CA LEU A 379 -6.82 -8.85 33.77
C LEU A 379 -5.39 -8.56 33.26
N ARG A 380 -4.42 -8.66 34.20
CA ARG A 380 -3.07 -9.04 33.85
C ARG A 380 -3.18 -10.32 33.04
N ILE A 381 -2.92 -10.25 31.74
CA ILE A 381 -2.59 -11.43 30.97
C ILE A 381 -1.27 -11.93 31.59
N MET A 382 -1.37 -12.92 32.44
CA MET A 382 -0.19 -13.62 32.91
C MET A 382 0.59 -14.07 31.68
N SER A 383 1.76 -13.49 31.48
CA SER A 383 2.81 -14.14 30.73
C SER A 383 3.07 -15.47 31.44
N VAL A 384 2.47 -16.52 30.97
CA VAL A 384 2.95 -17.87 31.30
C VAL A 384 4.25 -18.00 30.51
N ALA A 385 5.33 -17.60 31.17
CA ALA A 385 6.64 -18.12 30.90
C ALA A 385 6.58 -19.63 31.22
N ARG A 386 6.73 -20.43 30.22
CA ARG A 386 7.55 -21.65 30.21
C ARG A 386 7.47 -22.30 28.84
#